data_a03a503bfc547bc7be0dd3ab66624bfa
#
_entry.id   a03a503bfc547bc7be0dd3ab66624bfa
#
_cell.length_a   1.000
_cell.length_b   1.000
_cell.length_c   1.000
_cell.angle_alpha   90.00
_cell.angle_beta   90.00
_cell.angle_gamma   90.00
#
_symmetry.space_group_name_H-M   'P 1'
#
loop_
_entity.id
_entity.type
_entity.pdbx_description
1 polymer ?
#
loop_
_entity_poly.entity_id
_entity_poly.type
_entity_poly.pdbx_seq_one_letter_code
_entity_poly.pdbx_strand_id
1 'polypeptide(L)'
;MREDAPDLDNRFFDLSIDMLCIAQFSGYFKRLNPAWEKTLGFSREELQSKPMFDFIHPDDRERTLEQNRKVRAGGQALAFENRYRCKDGSYRWLLWNSRADPEHELIYAVARDITARKQADEERERLLLELQTALAEVKELQKILPICMYCKSIRNDENYWQTVEAYISHHTQTRFSHGICPTCYEKVSEAWLRDTEGEER
;
A
#
# COMPACT_ATOMS: atom_id res chain seq x y z
N MET A 1 -27.37 49.38 -4.04
CA MET A 1 -27.67 47.99 -3.68
C MET A 1 -26.41 47.17 -3.83
N ARG A 2 -25.58 47.09 -2.77
CA ARG A 2 -24.39 46.22 -2.60
C ARG A 2 -24.32 45.83 -1.13
N GLU A 3 -25.35 45.18 -0.60
CA GLU A 3 -25.40 44.73 0.80
C GLU A 3 -25.13 43.22 1.00
N ASP A 4 -24.93 42.44 -0.06
CA ASP A 4 -24.86 40.97 0.03
C ASP A 4 -23.46 40.35 -0.01
N ALA A 5 -22.40 41.14 -0.24
CA ALA A 5 -21.04 40.61 -0.39
C ALA A 5 -20.43 40.01 0.91
N PRO A 6 -20.62 40.60 2.11
CA PRO A 6 -20.05 40.05 3.35
C PRO A 6 -20.68 38.73 3.79
N ASP A 7 -21.92 38.46 3.43
CA ASP A 7 -22.65 37.26 3.83
C ASP A 7 -22.25 36.01 2.96
N LEU A 8 -21.99 36.22 1.69
CA LEU A 8 -21.57 35.13 0.78
C LEU A 8 -20.22 34.56 1.16
N ASP A 9 -19.24 35.38 1.52
CA ASP A 9 -17.90 34.93 1.94
C ASP A 9 -17.98 34.13 3.24
N ASN A 10 -18.79 34.57 4.20
CA ASN A 10 -19.03 33.83 5.43
C ASN A 10 -19.73 32.50 5.17
N ARG A 11 -20.74 32.47 4.30
CA ARG A 11 -21.48 31.25 3.96
C ARG A 11 -20.59 30.23 3.24
N PHE A 12 -19.74 30.67 2.30
CA PHE A 12 -18.77 29.80 1.66
C PHE A 12 -17.81 29.13 2.66
N PHE A 13 -17.29 29.93 3.59
CA PHE A 13 -16.41 29.43 4.64
C PHE A 13 -17.13 28.41 5.54
N ASP A 14 -18.35 28.70 5.98
CA ASP A 14 -19.10 27.90 6.94
C ASP A 14 -19.71 26.63 6.32
N LEU A 15 -20.05 26.65 5.03
CA LEU A 15 -20.64 25.50 4.33
C LEU A 15 -19.59 24.52 3.77
N SER A 16 -18.31 24.90 3.80
CA SER A 16 -17.25 24.00 3.32
C SER A 16 -17.23 22.69 4.12
N ILE A 17 -17.15 21.57 3.40
CA ILE A 17 -16.97 20.23 3.97
C ILE A 17 -15.55 20.06 4.52
N ASP A 18 -14.56 20.64 3.83
CA ASP A 18 -13.18 20.67 4.30
C ASP A 18 -13.04 21.65 5.47
N MET A 19 -12.12 21.35 6.38
CA MET A 19 -11.79 22.19 7.51
C MET A 19 -11.02 23.44 7.04
N LEU A 20 -11.66 24.60 7.08
CA LEU A 20 -11.03 25.88 6.75
C LEU A 20 -10.58 26.57 8.02
N CYS A 21 -9.36 27.11 8.00
CA CYS A 21 -8.86 27.90 9.12
C CYS A 21 -8.04 29.11 8.67
N ILE A 22 -8.04 30.11 9.53
CA ILE A 22 -7.09 31.20 9.54
C ILE A 22 -6.32 31.08 10.86
N ALA A 23 -5.01 30.97 10.79
CA ALA A 23 -4.13 30.87 11.94
C ALA A 23 -3.18 32.05 12.01
N GLN A 24 -2.76 32.44 13.21
CA GLN A 24 -1.75 33.44 13.43
C GLN A 24 -0.35 32.87 13.43
N PHE A 25 0.64 33.67 13.12
CA PHE A 25 2.05 33.28 13.26
C PHE A 25 2.44 32.91 14.70
N SER A 26 1.69 33.40 15.69
CA SER A 26 1.82 32.99 17.10
C SER A 26 1.50 31.52 17.35
N GLY A 27 0.86 30.82 16.40
CA GLY A 27 0.51 29.40 16.52
C GLY A 27 -0.88 29.12 17.03
N TYR A 28 -1.76 30.15 17.10
CA TYR A 28 -3.16 30.00 17.50
C TYR A 28 -4.09 30.10 16.29
N PHE A 29 -5.21 29.41 16.35
CA PHE A 29 -6.28 29.59 15.38
C PHE A 29 -7.02 30.90 15.64
N LYS A 30 -7.18 31.71 14.60
CA LYS A 30 -7.95 32.94 14.63
C LYS A 30 -9.40 32.74 14.22
N ARG A 31 -9.62 31.86 13.21
CA ARG A 31 -10.94 31.52 12.70
C ARG A 31 -10.99 30.10 12.24
N LEU A 32 -12.08 29.41 12.54
CA LEU A 32 -12.35 28.02 12.18
C LEU A 32 -13.77 27.91 11.63
N ASN A 33 -13.99 27.07 10.59
CA ASN A 33 -15.34 26.76 10.13
C ASN A 33 -15.95 25.60 10.94
N PRO A 34 -17.26 25.32 10.83
CA PRO A 34 -17.93 24.27 11.59
C PRO A 34 -17.42 22.83 11.33
N ALA A 35 -16.72 22.61 10.22
CA ALA A 35 -16.16 21.28 9.90
C ALA A 35 -15.14 20.81 10.95
N TRP A 36 -14.44 21.72 11.62
CA TRP A 36 -13.48 21.39 12.69
C TRP A 36 -14.15 20.71 13.89
N GLU A 37 -15.30 21.21 14.32
CA GLU A 37 -16.07 20.63 15.42
C GLU A 37 -16.56 19.22 15.08
N LYS A 38 -17.06 19.06 13.86
CA LYS A 38 -17.56 17.77 13.37
C LYS A 38 -16.46 16.70 13.25
N THR A 39 -15.26 17.14 12.85
CA THR A 39 -14.15 16.21 12.59
C THR A 39 -13.37 15.87 13.86
N LEU A 40 -13.02 16.86 14.68
CA LEU A 40 -12.17 16.65 15.86
C LEU A 40 -12.96 16.54 17.17
N GLY A 41 -14.24 16.96 17.21
CA GLY A 41 -15.10 16.91 18.38
C GLY A 41 -14.85 17.97 19.44
N PHE A 42 -13.85 18.85 19.26
CA PHE A 42 -13.66 20.03 20.10
C PHE A 42 -14.53 21.18 19.60
N SER A 43 -14.97 22.06 20.50
CA SER A 43 -15.57 23.31 20.06
C SER A 43 -14.51 24.23 19.43
N ARG A 44 -14.96 25.18 18.60
CA ARG A 44 -14.03 26.15 17.97
C ARG A 44 -13.32 26.99 19.01
N GLU A 45 -14.02 27.36 20.11
CA GLU A 45 -13.47 28.09 21.25
C GLU A 45 -12.37 27.27 21.95
N GLU A 46 -12.58 25.96 22.16
CA GLU A 46 -11.56 25.04 22.72
C GLU A 46 -10.30 24.99 21.84
N LEU A 47 -10.49 24.92 20.51
CA LEU A 47 -9.38 24.88 19.55
C LEU A 47 -8.63 26.21 19.48
N GLN A 48 -9.34 27.34 19.60
CA GLN A 48 -8.74 28.67 19.57
C GLN A 48 -8.05 29.07 20.87
N SER A 49 -8.44 28.44 22.00
CA SER A 49 -7.90 28.75 23.32
C SER A 49 -6.50 28.18 23.58
N LYS A 50 -6.03 27.28 22.74
CA LYS A 50 -4.75 26.57 22.88
C LYS A 50 -3.90 26.69 21.62
N PRO A 51 -2.57 26.58 21.73
CA PRO A 51 -1.71 26.47 20.57
C PRO A 51 -2.08 25.26 19.71
N MET A 52 -2.09 25.42 18.38
CA MET A 52 -2.40 24.33 17.45
C MET A 52 -1.50 23.11 17.64
N PHE A 53 -0.28 23.29 18.13
CA PHE A 53 0.69 22.23 18.41
C PHE A 53 0.25 21.28 19.52
N ASP A 54 -0.65 21.69 20.41
CA ASP A 54 -1.18 20.84 21.49
C ASP A 54 -2.10 19.73 20.95
N PHE A 55 -2.65 19.94 19.76
CA PHE A 55 -3.50 18.98 19.08
C PHE A 55 -2.74 18.05 18.15
N ILE A 56 -1.46 18.34 17.83
CA ILE A 56 -0.64 17.54 16.92
C ILE A 56 -0.05 16.33 17.65
N HIS A 57 -0.08 15.16 16.98
CA HIS A 57 0.57 13.96 17.47
C HIS A 57 2.05 14.23 17.79
N PRO A 58 2.58 13.74 18.93
CA PRO A 58 3.97 14.03 19.32
C PRO A 58 5.00 13.79 18.22
N ASP A 59 4.94 12.66 17.52
CA ASP A 59 5.89 12.31 16.45
C ASP A 59 5.83 13.25 15.24
N ASP A 60 4.70 13.94 15.04
CA ASP A 60 4.50 14.81 13.88
C ASP A 60 4.88 16.28 14.18
N ARG A 61 5.17 16.60 15.44
CA ARG A 61 5.41 17.99 15.88
C ARG A 61 6.62 18.64 15.22
N GLU A 62 7.73 17.95 15.19
CA GLU A 62 8.99 18.47 14.62
C GLU A 62 8.84 18.81 13.14
N ARG A 63 8.36 17.85 12.33
CA ARG A 63 8.16 18.05 10.89
C ARG A 63 7.08 19.11 10.61
N THR A 64 6.06 19.24 11.47
CA THR A 64 5.04 20.30 11.34
C THR A 64 5.63 21.67 11.64
N LEU A 65 6.49 21.77 12.65
CA LEU A 65 7.19 23.02 12.98
C LEU A 65 8.09 23.47 11.83
N GLU A 66 8.84 22.55 11.24
CA GLU A 66 9.68 22.85 10.08
C GLU A 66 8.85 23.32 8.88
N GLN A 67 7.73 22.63 8.58
CA GLN A 67 6.82 23.05 7.51
C GLN A 67 6.22 24.42 7.76
N ASN A 68 5.80 24.73 9.00
CA ASN A 68 5.29 26.04 9.37
C ASN A 68 6.33 27.16 9.21
N ARG A 69 7.61 26.90 9.51
CA ARG A 69 8.70 27.86 9.26
C ARG A 69 8.81 28.18 7.76
N LYS A 70 8.74 27.17 6.90
CA LYS A 70 8.79 27.35 5.44
C LYS A 70 7.59 28.19 4.94
N VAL A 71 6.40 27.92 5.44
CA VAL A 71 5.19 28.67 5.08
C VAL A 71 5.31 30.13 5.52
N ARG A 72 5.71 30.41 6.75
CA ARG A 72 5.90 31.76 7.28
C ARG A 72 6.94 32.58 6.51
N ALA A 73 7.96 31.92 5.97
CA ALA A 73 8.97 32.55 5.12
C ALA A 73 8.48 32.89 3.70
N GLY A 74 7.16 32.84 3.45
CA GLY A 74 6.54 33.13 2.16
C GLY A 74 6.36 31.90 1.27
N GLY A 75 6.67 30.71 1.77
CA GLY A 75 6.38 29.45 1.09
C GLY A 75 4.92 29.04 1.19
N GLN A 76 4.63 27.85 0.73
CA GLN A 76 3.32 27.21 0.85
C GLN A 76 3.49 25.75 1.29
N ALA A 77 2.52 25.22 2.02
CA ALA A 77 2.40 23.78 2.21
C ALA A 77 1.44 23.24 1.16
N LEU A 78 1.89 22.23 0.42
CA LEU A 78 1.06 21.48 -0.51
C LEU A 78 1.12 20.02 -0.11
N ALA A 79 -0.07 19.43 0.09
CA ALA A 79 -0.23 18.02 0.46
C ALA A 79 0.60 17.60 1.70
N PHE A 80 0.76 18.47 2.68
CA PHE A 80 1.41 18.13 3.94
C PHE A 80 0.44 17.32 4.81
N GLU A 81 0.88 16.21 5.36
CA GLU A 81 0.06 15.32 6.16
C GLU A 81 0.57 15.27 7.59
N ASN A 82 -0.32 15.34 8.58
CA ASN A 82 -0.01 15.07 9.98
C ASN A 82 -1.25 14.57 10.73
N ARG A 83 -1.03 14.07 11.94
CA ARG A 83 -2.08 13.56 12.82
C ARG A 83 -2.51 14.62 13.83
N TYR A 84 -3.82 14.84 13.92
CA TYR A 84 -4.45 15.68 14.92
C TYR A 84 -5.25 14.85 15.90
N ARG A 85 -5.13 15.18 17.19
CA ARG A 85 -5.86 14.54 18.27
C ARG A 85 -7.31 15.04 18.31
N CYS A 86 -8.24 14.09 18.41
CA CYS A 86 -9.65 14.33 18.65
C CYS A 86 -9.95 14.48 20.16
N LYS A 87 -11.13 14.97 20.47
CA LYS A 87 -11.60 15.14 21.86
C LYS A 87 -11.76 13.81 22.62
N ASP A 88 -12.07 12.73 21.89
CA ASP A 88 -12.15 11.37 22.41
C ASP A 88 -10.79 10.68 22.62
N GLY A 89 -9.69 11.38 22.30
CA GLY A 89 -8.32 10.86 22.39
C GLY A 89 -7.83 10.12 21.15
N SER A 90 -8.67 9.83 20.17
CA SER A 90 -8.27 9.27 18.88
C SER A 90 -7.48 10.27 18.04
N TYR A 91 -6.92 9.80 16.93
CA TYR A 91 -6.20 10.65 15.99
C TYR A 91 -6.81 10.58 14.61
N ARG A 92 -6.82 11.74 13.91
CA ARG A 92 -7.21 11.88 12.51
C ARG A 92 -6.02 12.29 11.67
N TRP A 93 -5.86 11.68 10.52
CA TRP A 93 -4.92 12.12 9.52
C TRP A 93 -5.49 13.30 8.74
N LEU A 94 -4.80 14.42 8.78
CA LEU A 94 -5.18 15.64 8.06
C LEU A 94 -4.19 15.93 6.93
N LEU A 95 -4.73 16.19 5.74
CA LEU A 95 -4.00 16.65 4.57
C LEU A 95 -4.16 18.16 4.47
N TRP A 96 -3.05 18.88 4.47
CA TRP A 96 -3.01 20.33 4.53
C TRP A 96 -2.55 20.96 3.22
N ASN A 97 -3.28 22.02 2.82
CA ASN A 97 -2.79 23.02 1.89
C ASN A 97 -2.86 24.37 2.59
N SER A 98 -1.75 25.09 2.66
CA SER A 98 -1.70 26.38 3.35
C SER A 98 -0.79 27.37 2.66
N ARG A 99 -1.11 28.65 2.85
CA ARG A 99 -0.35 29.81 2.37
C ARG A 99 -0.33 30.89 3.43
N ALA A 100 0.84 31.52 3.60
CA ALA A 100 0.94 32.68 4.48
C ALA A 100 0.53 33.97 3.78
N ASP A 101 0.03 34.87 4.58
CA ASP A 101 -0.08 36.32 4.34
C ASP A 101 0.87 37.02 5.32
N PRO A 102 2.12 37.32 4.92
CA PRO A 102 3.12 37.89 5.81
C PRO A 102 2.79 39.29 6.27
N GLU A 103 2.05 40.08 5.47
CA GLU A 103 1.70 41.43 5.81
C GLU A 103 0.78 41.52 7.04
N HIS A 104 -0.09 40.49 7.19
CA HIS A 104 -1.03 40.41 8.31
C HIS A 104 -0.64 39.36 9.36
N GLU A 105 0.51 38.71 9.20
CA GLU A 105 0.98 37.58 10.04
C GLU A 105 -0.04 36.44 10.17
N LEU A 106 -0.72 36.14 9.07
CA LEU A 106 -1.76 35.12 9.00
C LEU A 106 -1.35 33.96 8.09
N ILE A 107 -1.90 32.77 8.38
CA ILE A 107 -1.83 31.59 7.54
C ILE A 107 -3.26 31.18 7.20
N TYR A 108 -3.57 31.10 5.93
CA TYR A 108 -4.82 30.54 5.40
C TYR A 108 -4.58 29.08 5.06
N ALA A 109 -5.40 28.20 5.59
CA ALA A 109 -5.23 26.78 5.37
C ALA A 109 -6.55 26.04 5.17
N VAL A 110 -6.46 25.00 4.37
CA VAL A 110 -7.49 23.97 4.19
C VAL A 110 -6.93 22.67 4.71
N ALA A 111 -7.66 21.97 5.54
CA ALA A 111 -7.35 20.63 6.02
C ALA A 111 -8.46 19.67 5.60
N ARG A 112 -8.09 18.52 5.09
CA ARG A 112 -9.02 17.43 4.74
C ARG A 112 -8.72 16.21 5.59
N ASP A 113 -9.76 15.61 6.18
CA ASP A 113 -9.62 14.30 6.84
C ASP A 113 -9.38 13.21 5.79
N ILE A 114 -8.22 12.58 5.88
CA ILE A 114 -7.81 11.47 5.02
C ILE A 114 -7.68 10.15 5.80
N THR A 115 -8.23 10.08 7.02
CA THR A 115 -8.08 8.91 7.89
C THR A 115 -8.62 7.65 7.25
N ALA A 116 -9.82 7.72 6.65
CA ALA A 116 -10.42 6.59 5.96
C ALA A 116 -9.56 6.11 4.77
N ARG A 117 -8.96 7.05 4.01
CA ARG A 117 -8.03 6.71 2.93
C ARG A 117 -6.79 6.00 3.46
N LYS A 118 -6.17 6.52 4.53
CA LYS A 118 -4.98 5.89 5.15
C LYS A 118 -5.29 4.47 5.65
N GLN A 119 -6.42 4.28 6.31
CA GLN A 119 -6.85 2.95 6.78
C GLN A 119 -7.08 1.97 5.61
N ALA A 120 -7.71 2.43 4.53
CA ALA A 120 -7.90 1.60 3.35
C ALA A 120 -6.59 1.24 2.65
N ASP A 121 -5.64 2.17 2.59
CA ASP A 121 -4.31 1.93 2.00
C ASP A 121 -3.51 0.92 2.86
N GLU A 122 -3.50 1.06 4.19
CA GLU A 122 -2.85 0.13 5.13
C GLU A 122 -3.46 -1.29 5.04
N GLU A 123 -4.80 -1.38 4.99
CA GLU A 123 -5.49 -2.66 4.83
C GLU A 123 -5.17 -3.31 3.50
N ARG A 124 -5.12 -2.53 2.42
CA ARG A 124 -4.73 -3.02 1.10
C ARG A 124 -3.31 -3.58 1.09
N GLU A 125 -2.36 -2.87 1.71
CA GLU A 125 -0.98 -3.36 1.82
C GLU A 125 -0.90 -4.65 2.61
N ARG A 126 -1.63 -4.75 3.72
CA ARG A 126 -1.70 -5.98 4.52
C ARG A 126 -2.21 -7.15 3.70
N LEU A 127 -3.35 -6.99 3.02
CA LEU A 127 -3.95 -8.03 2.19
C LEU A 127 -3.04 -8.46 1.02
N LEU A 128 -2.33 -7.53 0.41
CA LEU A 128 -1.36 -7.84 -0.65
C LEU A 128 -0.21 -8.70 -0.12
N LEU A 129 0.31 -8.41 1.07
CA LEU A 129 1.36 -9.19 1.71
C LEU A 129 0.88 -10.61 2.06
N GLU A 130 -0.31 -10.72 2.63
CA GLU A 130 -0.94 -12.02 2.94
C GLU A 130 -1.15 -12.86 1.68
N LEU A 131 -1.65 -12.24 0.60
CA LEU A 131 -1.83 -12.92 -0.69
C LEU A 131 -0.50 -13.41 -1.29
N GLN A 132 0.55 -12.58 -1.23
CA GLN A 132 1.88 -12.95 -1.72
C GLN A 132 2.44 -14.15 -0.94
N THR A 133 2.26 -14.16 0.38
CA THR A 133 2.69 -15.26 1.25
C THR A 133 1.95 -16.55 0.90
N ALA A 134 0.62 -16.49 0.79
CA ALA A 134 -0.19 -17.66 0.41
C ALA A 134 0.17 -18.21 -0.99
N LEU A 135 0.42 -17.32 -1.95
CA LEU A 135 0.87 -17.73 -3.29
C LEU A 135 2.24 -18.40 -3.27
N ALA A 136 3.14 -17.92 -2.41
CA ALA A 136 4.46 -18.55 -2.24
C ALA A 136 4.34 -19.98 -1.65
N GLU A 137 3.48 -20.17 -0.65
CA GLU A 137 3.19 -21.47 -0.05
C GLU A 137 2.59 -22.45 -1.08
N VAL A 138 1.62 -21.99 -1.88
CA VAL A 138 1.04 -22.83 -2.96
C VAL A 138 2.12 -23.25 -3.96
N LYS A 139 3.01 -22.34 -4.36
CA LYS A 139 4.11 -22.69 -5.29
C LYS A 139 5.10 -23.68 -4.69
N GLU A 140 5.37 -23.64 -3.38
CA GLU A 140 6.20 -24.64 -2.72
C GLU A 140 5.53 -26.02 -2.72
N LEU A 141 4.23 -26.10 -2.45
CA LEU A 141 3.48 -27.36 -2.48
C LEU A 141 3.41 -27.98 -3.90
N GLN A 142 3.36 -27.16 -4.93
CA GLN A 142 3.35 -27.59 -6.33
C GLN A 142 4.69 -28.18 -6.82
N LYS A 143 5.78 -28.06 -6.05
CA LYS A 143 7.08 -28.67 -6.38
C LYS A 143 7.11 -30.18 -6.20
N ILE A 144 6.11 -30.79 -5.55
CA ILE A 144 6.02 -32.23 -5.36
C ILE A 144 5.26 -32.85 -6.52
N LEU A 145 5.98 -33.46 -7.47
CA LEU A 145 5.35 -34.15 -8.58
C LEU A 145 5.02 -35.58 -8.17
N PRO A 146 3.76 -36.03 -8.24
CA PRO A 146 3.41 -37.40 -7.98
C PRO A 146 3.94 -38.30 -9.12
N ILE A 147 4.90 -39.14 -8.79
CA ILE A 147 5.57 -40.02 -9.74
C ILE A 147 5.19 -41.49 -9.45
N CYS A 148 4.92 -42.28 -10.50
CA CYS A 148 4.69 -43.71 -10.39
C CYS A 148 5.97 -44.39 -9.93
N MET A 149 5.90 -45.19 -8.87
CA MET A 149 7.06 -45.91 -8.34
C MET A 149 7.63 -46.95 -9.34
N TYR A 150 6.79 -47.51 -10.20
CA TYR A 150 7.18 -48.53 -11.16
C TYR A 150 7.70 -47.98 -12.50
N CYS A 151 6.83 -47.25 -13.24
CA CYS A 151 7.16 -46.77 -14.57
C CYS A 151 7.72 -45.34 -14.62
N LYS A 152 7.79 -44.65 -13.47
CA LYS A 152 8.28 -43.25 -13.34
C LYS A 152 7.47 -42.22 -14.12
N SER A 153 6.26 -42.55 -14.59
CA SER A 153 5.36 -41.57 -15.16
C SER A 153 4.91 -40.53 -14.11
N ILE A 154 4.69 -39.31 -14.52
CA ILE A 154 4.19 -38.20 -13.68
C ILE A 154 2.69 -38.10 -13.86
N ARG A 155 1.95 -37.91 -12.77
CA ARG A 155 0.54 -37.61 -12.79
C ARG A 155 0.34 -36.09 -12.88
N ASN A 156 -0.31 -35.62 -13.93
CA ASN A 156 -0.62 -34.22 -14.11
C ASN A 156 -1.86 -33.77 -13.27
N ASP A 157 -2.18 -32.49 -13.28
CA ASP A 157 -3.29 -31.91 -12.51
C ASP A 157 -4.68 -32.41 -12.97
N GLU A 158 -4.77 -32.95 -14.19
CA GLU A 158 -5.99 -33.58 -14.75
C GLU A 158 -6.10 -35.07 -14.39
N ASN A 159 -5.22 -35.59 -13.52
CA ASN A 159 -5.12 -36.98 -13.11
C ASN A 159 -4.70 -37.98 -14.23
N TYR A 160 -4.08 -37.53 -15.32
CA TYR A 160 -3.50 -38.40 -16.34
C TYR A 160 -2.02 -38.67 -16.07
N TRP A 161 -1.60 -39.92 -16.33
CA TRP A 161 -0.22 -40.31 -16.25
C TRP A 161 0.47 -40.07 -17.59
N GLN A 162 1.61 -39.38 -17.57
CA GLN A 162 2.41 -39.08 -18.75
C GLN A 162 3.89 -39.29 -18.48
N THR A 163 4.71 -39.41 -19.53
CA THR A 163 6.16 -39.53 -19.35
C THR A 163 6.76 -38.25 -18.79
N VAL A 164 7.92 -38.35 -18.13
CA VAL A 164 8.65 -37.21 -17.59
C VAL A 164 8.96 -36.19 -18.68
N GLU A 165 9.35 -36.64 -19.84
CA GLU A 165 9.68 -35.83 -21.01
C GLU A 165 8.46 -35.05 -21.52
N ALA A 166 7.31 -35.72 -21.62
CA ALA A 166 6.05 -35.07 -22.01
C ALA A 166 5.64 -34.01 -21.00
N TYR A 167 5.72 -34.34 -19.71
CA TYR A 167 5.36 -33.37 -18.64
C TYR A 167 6.27 -32.11 -18.69
N ILE A 168 7.61 -32.32 -18.76
CA ILE A 168 8.55 -31.20 -18.77
C ILE A 168 8.40 -30.36 -20.04
N SER A 169 8.22 -30.98 -21.22
CA SER A 169 8.03 -30.26 -22.47
C SER A 169 6.76 -29.44 -22.50
N HIS A 170 5.69 -29.85 -21.78
CA HIS A 170 4.46 -29.09 -21.64
C HIS A 170 4.57 -27.91 -20.66
N HIS A 171 5.36 -28.06 -19.59
CA HIS A 171 5.46 -27.06 -18.51
C HIS A 171 6.69 -26.14 -18.63
N THR A 172 7.61 -26.44 -19.57
CA THR A 172 8.82 -25.66 -19.81
C THR A 172 9.07 -25.53 -21.31
N GLN A 173 10.02 -24.71 -21.72
CA GLN A 173 10.50 -24.62 -23.11
C GLN A 173 11.61 -25.69 -23.42
N THR A 174 11.81 -26.66 -22.53
CA THR A 174 12.86 -27.66 -22.66
C THR A 174 12.51 -28.69 -23.74
N ARG A 175 13.47 -29.00 -24.61
CA ARG A 175 13.38 -30.07 -25.60
C ARG A 175 14.34 -31.20 -25.20
N PHE A 176 13.92 -32.46 -25.38
CA PHE A 176 14.74 -33.61 -25.10
C PHE A 176 15.35 -34.16 -26.38
N SER A 177 16.63 -34.51 -26.34
CA SER A 177 17.30 -35.32 -27.34
C SER A 177 17.47 -36.73 -26.75
N HIS A 178 17.34 -37.76 -27.58
CA HIS A 178 17.48 -39.14 -27.14
C HIS A 178 18.89 -39.61 -27.40
N GLY A 179 19.46 -40.30 -26.43
CA GLY A 179 20.75 -40.96 -26.49
C GLY A 179 20.79 -42.16 -25.54
N ILE A 180 21.79 -43.01 -25.69
CA ILE A 180 22.02 -44.16 -24.82
C ILE A 180 23.20 -43.81 -23.91
N CYS A 181 23.01 -43.87 -22.59
CA CYS A 181 24.12 -43.67 -21.67
C CYS A 181 25.07 -44.90 -21.69
N PRO A 182 26.34 -44.74 -21.28
CA PRO A 182 27.34 -45.83 -21.34
C PRO A 182 26.86 -47.10 -20.64
N THR A 183 26.29 -47.01 -19.46
CA THR A 183 25.79 -48.15 -18.68
C THR A 183 24.62 -48.89 -19.38
N CYS A 184 23.73 -48.15 -20.06
CA CYS A 184 22.66 -48.78 -20.83
C CYS A 184 23.21 -49.38 -22.14
N TYR A 185 24.19 -48.71 -22.76
CA TYR A 185 24.83 -49.25 -23.96
C TYR A 185 25.50 -50.61 -23.70
N GLU A 186 26.25 -50.76 -22.61
CA GLU A 186 26.84 -52.01 -22.18
C GLU A 186 25.80 -53.14 -22.01
N LYS A 187 24.70 -52.85 -21.31
CA LYS A 187 23.61 -53.78 -21.08
C LYS A 187 22.90 -54.21 -22.38
N VAL A 188 22.67 -53.29 -23.28
CA VAL A 188 22.02 -53.57 -24.56
C VAL A 188 22.96 -54.35 -25.48
N SER A 189 24.25 -54.01 -25.54
CA SER A 189 25.26 -54.75 -26.36
C SER A 189 25.47 -56.17 -25.84
N GLU A 190 25.52 -56.41 -24.53
CA GLU A 190 25.59 -57.75 -23.96
C GLU A 190 24.34 -58.59 -24.25
N ALA A 191 23.15 -57.98 -24.25
CA ALA A 191 21.90 -58.67 -24.58
C ALA A 191 21.88 -59.05 -26.05
N TRP A 192 22.29 -58.20 -26.97
CA TRP A 192 22.41 -58.49 -28.40
C TRP A 192 23.42 -59.63 -28.71
N LEU A 193 24.55 -59.62 -28.02
CA LEU A 193 25.57 -60.71 -28.19
C LEU A 193 25.02 -62.03 -27.74
N ARG A 194 24.22 -62.16 -26.70
CA ARG A 194 23.59 -63.38 -26.22
C ARG A 194 22.52 -63.92 -27.17
N ASP A 195 21.71 -63.03 -27.79
CA ASP A 195 20.69 -63.42 -28.74
C ASP A 195 21.30 -63.96 -30.07
N THR A 196 22.44 -63.40 -30.49
CA THR A 196 23.15 -63.87 -31.69
C THR A 196 23.88 -65.23 -31.49
N GLU A 197 24.28 -65.54 -30.25
CA GLU A 197 24.90 -66.89 -29.96
C GLU A 197 23.85 -67.98 -29.77
N GLY A 198 22.56 -67.65 -29.62
CA GLY A 198 21.47 -68.61 -29.47
C GLY A 198 20.87 -69.16 -30.80
N GLU A 199 21.12 -68.46 -31.93
CA GLU A 199 20.61 -68.92 -33.26
C GLU A 199 21.50 -69.84 -34.02
N GLU A 200 22.69 -70.17 -33.51
CA GLU A 200 23.63 -71.17 -34.16
C GLU A 200 23.58 -72.56 -33.57
N ARG A 201 22.42 -72.97 -33.00
CA ARG A 201 22.28 -74.41 -32.60
C ARG A 201 21.04 -75.03 -33.19
#